data_d202185879b71bb561161f209d48fee0
#
_entry.id   d202185879b71bb561161f209d48fee0
#
_cell.length_a   1.000
_cell.length_b   1.000
_cell.length_c   1.000
_cell.angle_alpha   90.00
_cell.angle_beta   90.00
_cell.angle_gamma   90.00
#
_symmetry.space_group_name_H-M   'P 1'
#
loop_
_entity.id
_entity.type
_entity.pdbx_description
1 polymer ?
#
loop_
_entity_poly.entity_id
_entity_poly.type
_entity_poly.pdbx_seq_one_letter_code
_entity_poly.pdbx_strand_id
1 'polypeptide(L)'
;MSSKYEGLRSEHLYRDIFDVDAPSDTTLGSQVWPRRPGVFIRNTQAGPSVEGTEPPASARELVVGQFGLVPPWVKSAADAKLRSPKLVNARAETASTSNHYRGAWLGAQRCIVPMMAFHQDDWRSGKAVPTRIARVDGKPMGVAGLWERWSGAQGEEIVSFCLLTVNANSHALMHRYGQPGSEKRMLAILNEGAYGAWLNAPHPEKAREFMRAYPAQGLTANPIEKKRAAD
;
A
#
# COMPACT_ATOMS: atom_id res chain seq x y z
N MET A 1 -0.80 6.43 12.00
CA MET A 1 -0.48 5.71 10.75
C MET A 1 -1.30 6.31 9.64
N SER A 2 -0.80 6.24 8.39
CA SER A 2 -1.50 6.82 7.24
C SER A 2 -2.82 6.09 6.99
N SER A 3 -3.91 6.86 6.90
CA SER A 3 -5.24 6.34 6.58
C SER A 3 -5.73 6.78 5.20
N LYS A 4 -4.92 7.57 4.48
CA LYS A 4 -5.21 7.99 3.12
C LYS A 4 -3.91 8.29 2.34
N TYR A 5 -4.00 8.17 1.03
CA TYR A 5 -2.90 8.52 0.14
C TYR A 5 -3.41 9.16 -1.17
N GLU A 6 -2.50 9.78 -1.92
CA GLU A 6 -2.79 10.37 -3.22
C GLU A 6 -2.38 9.39 -4.32
N GLY A 7 -3.31 9.01 -5.18
CA GLY A 7 -3.05 8.24 -6.40
C GLY A 7 -2.19 9.01 -7.41
N LEU A 8 -1.78 8.33 -8.48
CA LEU A 8 -1.00 8.97 -9.54
C LEU A 8 -1.86 9.98 -10.30
N ARG A 9 -1.24 11.07 -10.74
CA ARG A 9 -1.92 12.19 -11.40
C ARG A 9 -2.03 12.04 -12.91
N SER A 10 -1.14 11.23 -13.50
CA SER A 10 -1.01 11.14 -14.95
C SER A 10 -0.80 9.69 -15.37
N GLU A 11 -1.41 9.31 -16.49
CA GLU A 11 -1.37 7.95 -17.02
C GLU A 11 0.05 7.48 -17.35
N HIS A 12 0.88 8.36 -17.91
CA HIS A 12 2.25 8.00 -18.30
C HIS A 12 3.10 7.55 -17.10
N LEU A 13 2.81 8.02 -15.87
CA LEU A 13 3.55 7.60 -14.67
C LEU A 13 3.39 6.11 -14.36
N TYR A 14 2.27 5.50 -14.73
CA TYR A 14 2.08 4.06 -14.57
C TYR A 14 3.04 3.27 -15.47
N ARG A 15 3.19 3.71 -16.71
CA ARG A 15 4.07 3.04 -17.69
C ARG A 15 5.55 3.33 -17.42
N ASP A 16 5.90 4.60 -17.22
CA ASP A 16 7.30 5.03 -17.13
C ASP A 16 7.99 4.56 -15.84
N ILE A 17 7.25 4.44 -14.74
CA ILE A 17 7.81 4.12 -13.42
C ILE A 17 7.52 2.67 -13.00
N PHE A 18 6.34 2.17 -13.34
CA PHE A 18 5.87 0.88 -12.83
C PHE A 18 5.76 -0.21 -13.89
N ASP A 19 5.91 0.14 -15.17
CA ASP A 19 5.81 -0.79 -16.31
C ASP A 19 4.44 -1.51 -16.35
N VAL A 20 3.37 -0.74 -16.21
CA VAL A 20 1.98 -1.18 -16.33
C VAL A 20 1.14 -0.14 -17.06
N ASP A 21 0.06 -0.57 -17.69
CA ASP A 21 -0.91 0.35 -18.26
C ASP A 21 -1.70 1.06 -17.18
N ALA A 22 -2.10 2.31 -17.46
CA ALA A 22 -2.97 3.08 -16.57
C ALA A 22 -4.34 2.43 -16.43
N PRO A 23 -5.05 2.65 -15.28
CA PRO A 23 -6.39 2.12 -15.11
C PRO A 23 -7.35 2.74 -16.13
N SER A 24 -8.19 1.92 -16.73
CA SER A 24 -9.27 2.38 -17.62
C SER A 24 -10.43 3.05 -16.88
N ASP A 25 -10.52 2.83 -15.57
CA ASP A 25 -11.56 3.39 -14.71
C ASP A 25 -11.23 4.84 -14.34
N THR A 26 -11.88 5.79 -14.99
CA THR A 26 -11.75 7.23 -14.74
C THR A 26 -12.45 7.69 -13.45
N THR A 27 -13.18 6.82 -12.77
CA THR A 27 -13.88 7.15 -11.51
C THR A 27 -12.97 7.06 -10.28
N LEU A 28 -11.74 6.56 -10.45
CA LEU A 28 -10.75 6.50 -9.39
C LEU A 28 -10.38 7.91 -8.91
N GLY A 29 -10.67 8.18 -7.64
CA GLY A 29 -10.38 9.47 -7.05
C GLY A 29 -8.87 9.73 -6.90
N SER A 30 -8.47 11.00 -6.99
CA SER A 30 -7.08 11.40 -6.74
C SER A 30 -6.62 11.14 -5.29
N GLN A 31 -7.56 10.96 -4.36
CA GLN A 31 -7.29 10.57 -2.98
C GLN A 31 -8.01 9.26 -2.65
N VAL A 32 -7.25 8.33 -2.09
CA VAL A 32 -7.75 7.01 -1.71
C VAL A 32 -7.90 6.93 -0.20
N TRP A 33 -9.11 6.66 0.23
CA TRP A 33 -9.52 6.51 1.62
C TRP A 33 -9.85 5.04 1.93
N PRO A 34 -9.87 4.63 3.20
CA PRO A 34 -10.30 3.28 3.57
C PRO A 34 -11.65 2.92 2.95
N ARG A 35 -11.76 1.70 2.44
CA ARG A 35 -12.91 1.16 1.70
C ARG A 35 -13.18 1.77 0.33
N ARG A 36 -12.44 2.77 -0.09
CA ARG A 36 -12.57 3.29 -1.45
C ARG A 36 -11.73 2.46 -2.41
N PRO A 37 -12.11 2.42 -3.69
CA PRO A 37 -11.30 1.80 -4.71
C PRO A 37 -9.98 2.56 -4.86
N GLY A 38 -8.92 1.79 -5.04
CA GLY A 38 -7.59 2.25 -5.37
C GLY A 38 -6.92 1.22 -6.28
N VAL A 39 -5.70 1.45 -6.66
CA VAL A 39 -4.97 0.54 -7.54
C VAL A 39 -3.75 -0.05 -6.84
N PHE A 40 -3.43 -1.26 -7.20
CA PHE A 40 -2.18 -1.91 -6.83
C PHE A 40 -1.64 -2.73 -8.00
N ILE A 41 -0.36 -2.98 -8.00
CA ILE A 41 0.37 -3.71 -9.02
C ILE A 41 0.81 -5.04 -8.41
N ARG A 42 0.57 -6.13 -9.12
CA ARG A 42 1.04 -7.47 -8.80
C ARG A 42 1.61 -8.15 -10.04
N ASN A 43 2.27 -9.28 -9.85
CA ASN A 43 2.56 -10.14 -10.99
C ASN A 43 1.25 -10.70 -11.57
N THR A 44 1.19 -10.81 -12.88
CA THR A 44 0.12 -11.57 -13.53
C THR A 44 0.13 -12.99 -12.97
N GLN A 45 -1.04 -13.47 -12.59
CA GLN A 45 -1.16 -14.88 -12.21
C GLN A 45 -0.92 -15.69 -13.48
N ALA A 46 0.13 -16.49 -13.47
CA ALA A 46 0.39 -17.40 -14.58
C ALA A 46 -0.86 -18.26 -14.80
N GLY A 47 -1.39 -18.22 -16.00
CA GLY A 47 -2.39 -19.20 -16.43
C GLY A 47 -1.77 -20.61 -16.31
N PRO A 48 -2.57 -21.68 -16.43
CA PRO A 48 -2.07 -23.04 -16.35
C PRO A 48 -0.85 -23.17 -17.29
N SER A 49 0.29 -23.50 -16.71
CA SER A 49 1.54 -23.68 -17.47
C SER A 49 1.33 -24.77 -18.51
N VAL A 50 1.54 -24.40 -19.76
CA VAL A 50 1.67 -25.39 -20.83
C VAL A 50 3.02 -26.04 -20.62
N GLU A 51 3.03 -27.35 -20.41
CA GLU A 51 4.22 -28.17 -20.19
C GLU A 51 5.26 -27.91 -21.30
N GLY A 52 6.46 -27.44 -20.95
CA GLY A 52 7.56 -27.23 -21.91
C GLY A 52 7.82 -25.77 -22.31
N THR A 53 7.09 -24.79 -21.79
CA THR A 53 7.37 -23.36 -22.02
C THR A 53 7.99 -22.75 -20.76
N GLU A 54 9.13 -22.09 -20.87
CA GLU A 54 9.63 -21.26 -19.77
C GLU A 54 8.54 -20.25 -19.38
N PRO A 55 8.24 -20.09 -18.08
CA PRO A 55 7.27 -19.10 -17.65
C PRO A 55 7.73 -17.73 -18.20
N PRO A 56 6.86 -16.97 -18.88
CA PRO A 56 7.21 -15.62 -19.34
C PRO A 56 7.68 -14.82 -18.12
N ALA A 57 8.74 -14.04 -18.31
CA ALA A 57 9.21 -13.09 -17.31
C ALA A 57 7.95 -12.41 -16.74
N SER A 58 7.69 -12.54 -15.44
CA SER A 58 6.40 -12.25 -14.82
C SER A 58 5.97 -10.83 -15.19
N ALA A 59 5.03 -10.74 -16.13
CA ALA A 59 4.43 -9.48 -16.50
C ALA A 59 3.69 -8.93 -15.27
N ARG A 60 3.76 -7.63 -15.08
CA ARG A 60 3.00 -6.94 -14.03
C ARG A 60 1.62 -6.60 -14.55
N GLU A 61 0.64 -6.61 -13.67
CA GLU A 61 -0.71 -6.10 -13.96
C GLU A 61 -1.13 -5.09 -12.92
N LEU A 62 -1.88 -4.08 -13.36
CA LEU A 62 -2.57 -3.15 -12.50
C LEU A 62 -3.94 -3.69 -12.16
N VAL A 63 -4.26 -3.72 -10.87
CA VAL A 63 -5.55 -4.23 -10.37
C VAL A 63 -6.25 -3.14 -9.58
N VAL A 64 -7.53 -2.95 -9.86
CA VAL A 64 -8.40 -2.12 -9.02
C VAL A 64 -8.90 -2.95 -7.86
N GLY A 65 -8.75 -2.44 -6.64
CA GLY A 65 -9.19 -3.11 -5.43
C GLY A 65 -9.58 -2.15 -4.33
N GLN A 66 -10.23 -2.65 -3.30
CA GLN A 66 -10.62 -1.89 -2.12
C GLN A 66 -9.41 -1.64 -1.22
N PHE A 67 -9.18 -0.41 -0.81
CA PHE A 67 -8.17 -0.10 0.22
C PHE A 67 -8.68 -0.48 1.62
N GLY A 68 -8.00 -1.44 2.21
CA GLY A 68 -8.35 -2.12 3.46
C GLY A 68 -8.59 -3.59 3.23
N LEU A 69 -7.66 -4.44 3.69
CA LEU A 69 -7.64 -5.87 3.43
C LEU A 69 -8.90 -6.56 3.98
N VAL A 70 -9.43 -7.48 3.22
CA VAL A 70 -10.50 -8.39 3.64
C VAL A 70 -9.91 -9.80 3.69
N PRO A 71 -9.58 -10.32 4.89
CA PRO A 71 -9.03 -11.67 5.03
C PRO A 71 -10.03 -12.75 4.59
N PRO A 72 -9.56 -13.91 4.09
CA PRO A 72 -10.44 -14.99 3.60
C PRO A 72 -11.42 -15.56 4.63
N TRP A 73 -11.07 -15.47 5.93
CA TRP A 73 -11.92 -15.99 7.01
C TRP A 73 -13.12 -15.09 7.38
N VAL A 74 -13.22 -13.89 6.79
CA VAL A 74 -14.37 -12.99 6.99
C VAL A 74 -15.64 -13.67 6.46
N LYS A 75 -16.71 -13.68 7.26
CA LYS A 75 -17.88 -14.51 7.00
C LYS A 75 -18.93 -13.88 6.07
N SER A 76 -18.95 -12.55 5.96
CA SER A 76 -19.93 -11.82 5.16
C SER A 76 -19.42 -10.50 4.63
N ALA A 77 -20.05 -9.99 3.58
CA ALA A 77 -19.78 -8.66 3.04
C ALA A 77 -20.00 -7.53 4.09
N ALA A 78 -20.98 -7.71 4.98
CA ALA A 78 -21.22 -6.78 6.09
C ALA A 78 -20.06 -6.75 7.09
N ASP A 79 -19.52 -7.94 7.46
CA ASP A 79 -18.36 -8.06 8.32
C ASP A 79 -17.09 -7.51 7.63
N ALA A 80 -16.90 -7.76 6.34
CA ALA A 80 -15.85 -7.17 5.53
C ALA A 80 -15.88 -5.63 5.57
N LYS A 81 -17.07 -5.06 5.38
CA LYS A 81 -17.28 -3.61 5.42
C LYS A 81 -16.96 -2.99 6.78
N LEU A 82 -17.19 -3.70 7.86
CA LEU A 82 -16.91 -3.25 9.22
C LEU A 82 -15.41 -3.31 9.57
N ARG A 83 -14.71 -4.35 9.10
CA ARG A 83 -13.31 -4.64 9.48
C ARG A 83 -12.29 -3.94 8.60
N SER A 84 -12.51 -3.89 7.30
CA SER A 84 -11.52 -3.43 6.32
C SER A 84 -10.96 -2.02 6.59
N PRO A 85 -11.71 -1.02 7.12
CA PRO A 85 -11.14 0.29 7.45
C PRO A 85 -10.01 0.25 8.49
N LYS A 86 -9.98 -0.79 9.32
CA LYS A 86 -8.94 -0.99 10.34
C LYS A 86 -7.74 -1.80 9.81
N LEU A 87 -7.89 -2.39 8.62
CA LEU A 87 -6.90 -3.27 8.00
C LEU A 87 -6.20 -2.63 6.80
N VAL A 88 -6.03 -1.31 6.84
CA VAL A 88 -5.34 -0.53 5.80
C VAL A 88 -3.81 -0.60 5.92
N ASN A 89 -3.28 -0.87 7.11
CA ASN A 89 -1.84 -0.93 7.37
C ASN A 89 -1.48 -2.21 8.12
N ALA A 90 -0.53 -2.96 7.59
CA ALA A 90 0.05 -4.13 8.21
C ALA A 90 1.47 -3.84 8.71
N ARG A 91 1.81 -4.27 9.92
CA ARG A 91 3.19 -4.20 10.43
C ARG A 91 4.00 -5.32 9.79
N ALA A 92 5.07 -4.98 9.08
CA ALA A 92 5.92 -5.96 8.41
C ALA A 92 6.49 -6.99 9.38
N GLU A 93 6.81 -6.58 10.60
CA GLU A 93 7.41 -7.41 11.65
C GLU A 93 6.47 -8.53 12.11
N THR A 94 5.15 -8.29 12.10
CA THR A 94 4.14 -9.23 12.59
C THR A 94 3.19 -9.75 11.51
N ALA A 95 3.37 -9.37 10.26
CA ALA A 95 2.48 -9.78 9.17
C ALA A 95 2.37 -11.31 9.05
N SER A 96 3.49 -12.04 9.26
CA SER A 96 3.54 -13.50 9.19
C SER A 96 2.81 -14.23 10.33
N THR A 97 2.51 -13.55 11.42
CA THR A 97 1.85 -14.15 12.60
C THR A 97 0.46 -13.58 12.86
N SER A 98 0.15 -12.43 12.28
CA SER A 98 -1.16 -11.78 12.42
C SER A 98 -2.26 -12.56 11.71
N ASN A 99 -3.34 -12.86 12.41
CA ASN A 99 -4.50 -13.55 11.81
C ASN A 99 -5.10 -12.82 10.60
N HIS A 100 -4.88 -11.50 10.50
CA HIS A 100 -5.41 -10.69 9.41
C HIS A 100 -4.54 -10.72 8.15
N TYR A 101 -3.22 -10.89 8.29
CA TYR A 101 -2.26 -10.68 7.20
C TYR A 101 -1.44 -11.92 6.84
N ARG A 102 -1.39 -12.93 7.76
CA ARG A 102 -0.53 -14.10 7.57
C ARG A 102 -0.84 -14.88 6.30
N GLY A 103 -2.12 -14.98 5.93
CA GLY A 103 -2.53 -15.68 4.71
C GLY A 103 -1.88 -15.05 3.48
N ALA A 104 -2.09 -13.76 3.29
CA ALA A 104 -1.50 -13.01 2.17
C ALA A 104 0.04 -12.96 2.23
N TRP A 105 0.62 -12.80 3.43
CA TRP A 105 2.08 -12.79 3.60
C TRP A 105 2.72 -14.13 3.22
N LEU A 106 2.22 -15.24 3.76
CA LEU A 106 2.75 -16.59 3.50
C LEU A 106 2.42 -17.07 2.10
N GLY A 107 1.25 -16.71 1.58
CA GLY A 107 0.80 -17.02 0.21
C GLY A 107 1.48 -16.17 -0.87
N ALA A 108 2.48 -15.37 -0.51
CA ALA A 108 3.19 -14.49 -1.43
C ALA A 108 2.27 -13.51 -2.23
N GLN A 109 1.11 -13.15 -1.66
CA GLN A 109 0.18 -12.20 -2.26
C GLN A 109 0.69 -10.76 -2.07
N ARG A 110 1.85 -10.48 -2.66
CA ARG A 110 2.55 -9.19 -2.61
C ARG A 110 2.07 -8.28 -3.69
N CYS A 111 2.02 -6.99 -3.36
CA CYS A 111 1.73 -5.96 -4.34
C CYS A 111 2.55 -4.70 -4.10
N ILE A 112 2.51 -3.80 -5.07
CA ILE A 112 3.05 -2.45 -5.00
C ILE A 112 1.88 -1.50 -5.14
N VAL A 113 1.73 -0.57 -4.20
CA VAL A 113 0.73 0.48 -4.28
C VAL A 113 1.39 1.76 -4.76
N PRO A 114 1.10 2.19 -6.01
CA PRO A 114 1.66 3.41 -6.57
C PRO A 114 0.96 4.63 -5.97
N MET A 115 1.74 5.62 -5.52
CA MET A 115 1.18 6.85 -4.96
C MET A 115 2.11 8.05 -5.12
N MET A 116 1.52 9.25 -5.18
CA MET A 116 2.27 10.51 -5.19
C MET A 116 2.67 10.95 -3.78
N ALA A 117 1.82 10.68 -2.79
CA ALA A 117 2.02 11.06 -1.40
C ALA A 117 1.12 10.27 -0.46
N PHE A 118 1.49 10.23 0.79
CA PHE A 118 0.62 9.75 1.88
C PHE A 118 0.51 10.82 2.97
N HIS A 119 -0.46 10.65 3.87
CA HIS A 119 -0.73 11.62 4.90
C HIS A 119 -0.53 11.04 6.29
N GLN A 120 0.11 11.81 7.16
CA GLN A 120 0.22 11.52 8.59
C GLN A 120 0.04 12.81 9.39
N ASP A 121 -0.45 12.67 10.62
CA ASP A 121 -0.64 13.81 11.50
C ASP A 121 0.65 14.14 12.27
N ASP A 122 1.01 15.42 12.27
CA ASP A 122 2.02 15.99 13.16
C ASP A 122 1.34 16.44 14.46
N TRP A 123 1.82 15.92 15.57
CA TRP A 123 1.28 16.21 16.90
C TRP A 123 2.16 17.13 17.75
N ARG A 124 3.24 17.66 17.21
CA ARG A 124 4.21 18.50 17.98
C ARG A 124 3.58 19.77 18.55
N SER A 125 2.53 20.30 17.95
CA SER A 125 1.77 21.44 18.44
C SER A 125 0.71 21.10 19.51
N GLY A 126 0.62 19.84 19.95
CA GLY A 126 -0.41 19.35 20.84
C GLY A 126 -1.75 19.05 20.14
N LYS A 127 -1.85 19.31 18.84
CA LYS A 127 -3.03 19.03 17.99
C LYS A 127 -2.60 18.30 16.73
N ALA A 128 -3.50 17.47 16.19
CA ALA A 128 -3.26 16.80 14.93
C ALA A 128 -3.22 17.82 13.78
N VAL A 129 -2.06 17.93 13.13
CA VAL A 129 -1.87 18.75 11.93
C VAL A 129 -1.65 17.80 10.75
N PRO A 130 -2.65 17.64 9.85
CA PRO A 130 -2.48 16.78 8.68
C PRO A 130 -1.28 17.22 7.85
N THR A 131 -0.38 16.29 7.58
CA THR A 131 0.86 16.56 6.85
C THR A 131 0.97 15.62 5.66
N ARG A 132 1.24 16.21 4.50
CA ARG A 132 1.49 15.51 3.25
C ARG A 132 2.97 15.11 3.17
N ILE A 133 3.24 13.83 2.96
CA ILE A 133 4.59 13.28 2.84
C ILE A 133 4.76 12.72 1.43
N ALA A 134 5.80 13.18 0.74
CA ALA A 134 6.09 12.86 -0.66
C ALA A 134 7.59 12.71 -0.87
N ARG A 135 7.99 12.23 -2.04
CA ARG A 135 9.41 12.24 -2.45
C ARG A 135 9.85 13.67 -2.80
N VAL A 136 11.09 14.00 -2.44
CA VAL A 136 11.69 15.34 -2.72
C VAL A 136 11.85 15.59 -4.23
N ASP A 137 12.03 14.55 -5.04
CA ASP A 137 12.22 14.64 -6.50
C ASP A 137 10.88 14.74 -7.26
N GLY A 138 9.75 14.76 -6.54
CA GLY A 138 8.42 14.88 -7.14
C GLY A 138 7.92 13.63 -7.87
N LYS A 139 8.71 12.54 -7.92
CA LYS A 139 8.30 11.29 -8.52
C LYS A 139 7.32 10.51 -7.63
N PRO A 140 6.51 9.62 -8.19
CA PRO A 140 5.70 8.70 -7.40
C PRO A 140 6.57 7.73 -6.63
N MET A 141 6.00 7.14 -5.59
CA MET A 141 6.59 6.07 -4.81
C MET A 141 5.80 4.78 -4.97
N GLY A 142 6.49 3.65 -4.99
CA GLY A 142 5.90 2.32 -4.88
C GLY A 142 5.97 1.84 -3.44
N VAL A 143 4.84 1.66 -2.81
CA VAL A 143 4.75 1.17 -1.43
C VAL A 143 4.48 -0.33 -1.44
N ALA A 144 5.26 -1.09 -0.68
CA ALA A 144 5.02 -2.51 -0.49
C ALA A 144 3.66 -2.74 0.18
N GLY A 145 2.90 -3.68 -0.35
CA GLY A 145 1.59 -4.04 0.15
C GLY A 145 1.33 -5.54 0.07
N LEU A 146 0.21 -5.93 0.65
CA LEU A 146 -0.39 -7.25 0.50
C LEU A 146 -1.78 -7.10 -0.11
N TRP A 147 -2.18 -8.07 -0.89
CA TRP A 147 -3.51 -8.12 -1.48
C TRP A 147 -4.22 -9.43 -1.13
N GLU A 148 -5.53 -9.44 -1.23
CA GLU A 148 -6.34 -10.61 -0.95
C GLU A 148 -7.59 -10.61 -1.84
N ARG A 149 -8.08 -11.80 -2.17
CA ARG A 149 -9.39 -12.02 -2.79
C ARG A 149 -10.27 -12.73 -1.79
N TRP A 150 -11.34 -12.07 -1.40
CA TRP A 150 -12.38 -12.63 -0.57
C TRP A 150 -13.59 -13.00 -1.44
N SER A 151 -14.15 -14.18 -1.19
CA SER A 151 -15.39 -14.65 -1.85
C SER A 151 -16.45 -14.94 -0.80
N GLY A 152 -17.61 -14.34 -0.95
CA GLY A 152 -18.77 -14.52 -0.08
C GLY A 152 -19.60 -15.74 -0.46
N ALA A 153 -20.42 -16.20 0.47
CA ALA A 153 -21.28 -17.37 0.29
C ALA A 153 -22.37 -17.20 -0.79
N GLN A 154 -22.68 -15.95 -1.15
CA GLN A 154 -23.68 -15.61 -2.18
C GLN A 154 -23.04 -15.23 -3.52
N GLY A 155 -21.73 -15.50 -3.68
CA GLY A 155 -21.00 -15.21 -4.91
C GLY A 155 -20.44 -13.79 -4.99
N GLU A 156 -20.45 -13.03 -3.88
CA GLU A 156 -19.79 -11.74 -3.84
C GLU A 156 -18.27 -11.92 -3.87
N GLU A 157 -17.57 -11.04 -4.58
CA GLU A 157 -16.12 -11.00 -4.59
C GLU A 157 -15.62 -9.61 -4.18
N ILE A 158 -14.57 -9.59 -3.33
CA ILE A 158 -13.86 -8.37 -2.96
C ILE A 158 -12.37 -8.61 -3.16
N VAL A 159 -11.79 -7.89 -4.11
CA VAL A 159 -10.34 -7.77 -4.23
C VAL A 159 -9.92 -6.58 -3.36
N SER A 160 -8.97 -6.80 -2.46
CA SER A 160 -8.59 -5.79 -1.47
C SER A 160 -7.08 -5.78 -1.24
N PHE A 161 -6.56 -4.67 -0.72
CA PHE A 161 -5.14 -4.51 -0.42
C PHE A 161 -4.90 -3.67 0.82
N CYS A 162 -3.71 -3.82 1.41
CA CYS A 162 -3.22 -2.99 2.50
C CYS A 162 -1.77 -2.57 2.25
N LEU A 163 -1.32 -1.57 3.00
CA LEU A 163 0.05 -1.07 2.97
C LEU A 163 0.89 -1.73 4.07
N LEU A 164 2.12 -2.09 3.75
CA LEU A 164 3.08 -2.53 4.76
C LEU A 164 3.77 -1.33 5.41
N THR A 165 4.02 -1.44 6.69
CA THR A 165 4.69 -0.42 7.49
C THR A 165 5.89 -0.99 8.23
N VAL A 166 6.87 -0.15 8.46
CA VAL A 166 8.07 -0.45 9.24
C VAL A 166 8.22 0.52 10.42
N ASN A 167 9.00 0.14 11.43
CA ASN A 167 9.31 1.02 12.55
C ASN A 167 10.07 2.26 12.10
N ALA A 168 9.72 3.41 12.65
CA ALA A 168 10.28 4.71 12.32
C ALA A 168 10.70 5.52 13.56
N ASN A 169 10.86 4.88 14.73
CA ASN A 169 11.22 5.58 15.96
C ASN A 169 12.53 6.37 15.84
N SER A 170 13.52 5.81 15.15
CA SER A 170 14.82 6.45 14.92
C SER A 170 14.96 7.16 13.56
N HIS A 171 13.89 7.21 12.76
CA HIS A 171 13.93 7.83 11.43
C HIS A 171 13.97 9.35 11.52
N ALA A 172 14.96 10.01 10.90
CA ALA A 172 15.20 11.43 11.06
C ALA A 172 14.01 12.36 10.72
N LEU A 173 13.10 11.94 9.83
CA LEU A 173 11.89 12.68 9.50
C LEU A 173 10.67 12.08 10.20
N MET A 174 10.43 10.77 10.03
CA MET A 174 9.16 10.14 10.36
C MET A 174 8.91 9.95 11.86
N HIS A 175 9.95 10.04 12.72
CA HIS A 175 9.79 10.01 14.18
C HIS A 175 8.88 11.13 14.72
N ARG A 176 8.67 12.20 13.94
CA ARG A 176 7.85 13.37 14.31
C ARG A 176 6.36 13.14 14.18
N TYR A 177 5.95 12.14 13.37
CA TYR A 177 4.55 11.92 12.99
C TYR A 177 3.91 10.79 13.78
N GLY A 178 2.60 10.91 13.98
CA GLY A 178 1.83 10.00 14.81
C GLY A 178 1.72 10.46 16.28
N GLN A 179 0.77 9.89 17.01
CA GLN A 179 0.44 10.29 18.37
C GLN A 179 1.65 10.23 19.30
N PRO A 180 1.79 11.18 20.25
CA PRO A 180 2.78 11.12 21.32
C PRO A 180 2.65 9.80 22.09
N GLY A 181 3.79 9.25 22.52
CA GLY A 181 3.84 7.99 23.27
C GLY A 181 3.57 6.72 22.45
N SER A 182 3.11 6.83 21.20
CA SER A 182 2.94 5.66 20.32
C SER A 182 4.21 5.37 19.53
N GLU A 183 4.38 4.09 19.17
CA GLU A 183 5.42 3.67 18.22
C GLU A 183 5.26 4.42 16.90
N LYS A 184 6.37 4.97 16.41
CA LYS A 184 6.38 5.67 15.12
C LYS A 184 6.53 4.68 13.99
N ARG A 185 5.71 4.87 12.97
CA ARG A 185 5.65 3.99 11.81
C ARG A 185 5.73 4.79 10.52
N MET A 186 6.31 4.19 9.48
CA MET A 186 6.27 4.72 8.12
C MET A 186 5.89 3.61 7.14
N LEU A 187 5.44 4.00 5.97
CA LEU A 187 5.17 3.05 4.89
C LEU A 187 6.50 2.41 4.41
N ALA A 188 6.43 1.13 4.05
CA ALA A 188 7.55 0.42 3.44
C ALA A 188 7.68 0.84 1.96
N ILE A 189 8.35 1.97 1.73
CA ILE A 189 8.58 2.50 0.38
C ILE A 189 9.73 1.72 -0.24
N LEU A 190 9.49 1.16 -1.42
CA LEU A 190 10.47 0.38 -2.18
C LEU A 190 11.33 1.28 -3.07
N ASN A 191 12.57 0.93 -3.27
CA ASN A 191 13.37 1.50 -4.36
C ASN A 191 12.85 1.00 -5.71
N GLU A 192 12.87 1.82 -6.75
CA GLU A 192 12.34 1.49 -8.08
C GLU A 192 12.97 0.20 -8.65
N GLY A 193 14.28 0.01 -8.49
CA GLY A 193 14.99 -1.20 -8.91
C GLY A 193 14.62 -2.47 -8.12
N ALA A 194 13.89 -2.35 -7.01
CA ALA A 194 13.50 -3.49 -6.17
C ALA A 194 12.08 -4.01 -6.46
N TYR A 195 11.31 -3.35 -7.33
CA TYR A 195 9.92 -3.71 -7.58
C TYR A 195 9.73 -5.17 -8.03
N GLY A 196 10.51 -5.60 -9.02
CA GLY A 196 10.46 -6.98 -9.51
C GLY A 196 10.89 -7.98 -8.43
N ALA A 197 11.98 -7.69 -7.72
CA ALA A 197 12.48 -8.57 -6.67
C ALA A 197 11.49 -8.70 -5.49
N TRP A 198 10.79 -7.61 -5.12
CA TRP A 198 9.72 -7.65 -4.12
C TRP A 198 8.55 -8.54 -4.56
N LEU A 199 8.03 -8.33 -5.77
CA LEU A 199 6.88 -9.09 -6.28
C LEU A 199 7.22 -10.58 -6.47
N ASN A 200 8.46 -10.91 -6.81
CA ASN A 200 8.93 -12.27 -7.07
C ASN A 200 9.62 -12.93 -5.87
N ALA A 201 9.65 -12.29 -4.69
CA ALA A 201 10.32 -12.87 -3.52
C ALA A 201 9.73 -14.25 -3.19
N PRO A 202 10.49 -15.35 -3.31
CA PRO A 202 9.94 -16.70 -3.26
C PRO A 202 9.50 -17.11 -1.84
N HIS A 203 10.13 -16.53 -0.82
CA HIS A 203 9.92 -16.92 0.57
C HIS A 203 9.69 -15.69 1.46
N PRO A 204 8.97 -15.85 2.60
CA PRO A 204 8.71 -14.78 3.56
C PRO A 204 9.97 -14.09 4.09
N GLU A 205 11.05 -14.84 4.31
CA GLU A 205 12.34 -14.32 4.78
C GLU A 205 12.95 -13.37 3.75
N LYS A 206 12.92 -13.75 2.46
CA LYS A 206 13.39 -12.90 1.37
C LYS A 206 12.56 -11.61 1.26
N ALA A 207 11.27 -11.72 1.45
CA ALA A 207 10.37 -10.56 1.47
C ALA A 207 10.71 -9.57 2.60
N ARG A 208 11.19 -10.06 3.75
CA ARG A 208 11.59 -9.21 4.89
C ARG A 208 12.77 -8.30 4.59
N GLU A 209 13.65 -8.68 3.67
CA GLU A 209 14.81 -7.86 3.29
C GLU A 209 14.42 -6.52 2.68
N PHE A 210 13.22 -6.41 2.11
CA PHE A 210 12.68 -5.16 1.56
C PHE A 210 12.02 -4.26 2.61
N MET A 211 11.77 -4.78 3.81
CA MET A 211 11.08 -4.05 4.88
C MET A 211 12.05 -3.13 5.64
N ARG A 212 12.44 -2.05 4.97
CA ARG A 212 13.41 -1.06 5.49
C ARG A 212 12.79 0.33 5.45
N ALA A 213 13.26 1.18 6.39
CA ALA A 213 12.90 2.59 6.37
C ALA A 213 13.49 3.28 5.13
N TYR A 214 12.68 4.03 4.40
CA TYR A 214 13.14 4.81 3.25
C TYR A 214 13.98 6.00 3.74
N PRO A 215 15.08 6.38 3.05
CA PRO A 215 15.96 7.44 3.52
C PRO A 215 15.25 8.78 3.73
N ALA A 216 15.51 9.44 4.86
CA ALA A 216 14.84 10.69 5.23
C ALA A 216 15.10 11.83 4.24
N GLN A 217 16.30 11.90 3.67
CA GLN A 217 16.67 12.90 2.66
C GLN A 217 15.89 12.73 1.33
N GLY A 218 15.30 11.59 1.09
CA GLY A 218 14.44 11.34 -0.07
C GLY A 218 12.98 11.77 0.13
N LEU A 219 12.61 12.22 1.33
CA LEU A 219 11.24 12.59 1.68
C LEU A 219 11.11 14.07 2.06
N THR A 220 10.00 14.66 1.68
CA THR A 220 9.55 15.97 2.14
C THR A 220 8.21 15.86 2.84
N ALA A 221 7.96 16.76 3.80
CA ALA A 221 6.74 16.77 4.59
C ALA A 221 6.22 18.20 4.69
N ASN A 222 4.99 18.41 4.20
CA ASN A 222 4.35 19.71 4.13
C ASN A 222 3.01 19.68 4.86
N PRO A 223 2.79 20.51 5.89
CA PRO A 223 1.50 20.66 6.52
C PRO A 223 0.42 21.02 5.50
N ILE A 224 -0.76 20.45 5.65
CA ILE A 224 -1.92 20.81 4.82
C ILE A 224 -2.63 21.95 5.52
N GLU A 225 -2.60 23.13 4.91
CA GLU A 225 -3.38 24.26 5.38
C GLU A 225 -4.87 23.95 5.30
N LYS A 226 -5.61 24.13 6.40
CA LYS A 226 -7.06 24.17 6.34
C LYS A 226 -7.43 25.42 5.55
N LYS A 227 -8.09 25.24 4.39
CA LYS A 227 -8.79 26.38 3.77
C LYS A 227 -9.65 27.01 4.85
N ARG A 228 -9.37 28.27 5.21
CA ARG A 228 -10.34 29.08 5.97
C ARG A 228 -11.63 29.06 5.16
N ALA A 229 -12.74 28.66 5.80
CA ALA A 229 -14.04 28.92 5.23
C ALA A 229 -14.09 30.46 5.00
N ALA A 230 -14.31 30.86 3.77
CA ALA A 230 -14.65 32.25 3.49
C ALA A 230 -15.98 32.49 4.18
N ASP A 231 -15.99 33.44 5.12
CA ASP A 231 -17.17 33.96 5.73
C ASP A 231 -18.07 34.68 4.71
#